data_a71feecd3652f800049a18546473c813
#
_entry.id   a71feecd3652f800049a18546473c813
#
_cell.length_a   1.000
_cell.length_b   1.000
_cell.length_c   1.000
_cell.angle_alpha   90.00
_cell.angle_beta   90.00
_cell.angle_gamma   90.00
#
_symmetry.space_group_name_H-M   'P 1'
#
loop_
_entity.id
_entity.type
_entity.pdbx_description
1 polymer ?
#
loop_
_entity_poly.entity_id
_entity_poly.type
_entity_poly.pdbx_seq_one_letter_code
_entity_poly.pdbx_strand_id
1 'polypeptide(L)'
;MSNYFNTLSLREKLNQLGKCRFMNPSEFKNGINALKGKNIVIVGCGAQGLNQGLNMRDSGLSIKYALRKGAISEKRQSYVNASSNKFDVGSIEEMIPSADLVINLTPDKNHTSVIGAIVPLMKKNSTLSYSHGFNTVSYTHLTL
;
A
#
# COMPACT_ATOMS: atom_id res chain seq x y z
N MET A 1 23.68 -6.69 -20.89
CA MET A 1 24.04 -6.71 -19.47
C MET A 1 24.05 -8.15 -19.00
N SER A 2 25.12 -8.61 -18.34
CA SER A 2 25.17 -9.95 -17.78
C SER A 2 24.26 -9.99 -16.54
N ASN A 3 23.30 -10.89 -16.53
CA ASN A 3 22.42 -11.11 -15.38
C ASN A 3 23.26 -11.76 -14.26
N TYR A 4 23.06 -11.34 -13.01
CA TYR A 4 23.72 -11.90 -11.81
C TYR A 4 23.68 -13.44 -11.80
N PHE A 5 22.56 -14.06 -12.13
CA PHE A 5 22.43 -15.52 -12.21
C PHE A 5 23.38 -16.18 -13.20
N ASN A 6 23.81 -15.47 -14.25
CA ASN A 6 24.75 -16.02 -15.23
C ASN A 6 26.19 -16.06 -14.71
N THR A 7 26.50 -15.34 -13.62
CA THR A 7 27.82 -15.35 -12.98
C THR A 7 27.96 -16.44 -11.92
N LEU A 8 26.85 -17.09 -11.53
CA LEU A 8 26.82 -18.11 -10.49
C LEU A 8 27.16 -19.50 -11.06
N SER A 9 27.87 -20.32 -10.27
CA SER A 9 28.01 -21.76 -10.50
C SER A 9 26.65 -22.46 -10.37
N LEU A 10 26.54 -23.67 -10.90
CA LEU A 10 25.30 -24.48 -10.82
C LEU A 10 24.86 -24.67 -9.35
N ARG A 11 25.79 -24.95 -8.45
CA ARG A 11 25.50 -25.13 -7.02
C ARG A 11 24.95 -23.87 -6.36
N GLU A 12 25.51 -22.71 -6.70
CA GLU A 12 25.02 -21.41 -6.20
C GLU A 12 23.64 -21.09 -6.78
N LYS A 13 23.41 -21.37 -8.08
CA LYS A 13 22.08 -21.23 -8.70
C LYS A 13 21.03 -22.06 -7.98
N LEU A 14 21.32 -23.34 -7.72
CA LEU A 14 20.41 -24.24 -7.00
C LEU A 14 20.12 -23.75 -5.56
N ASN A 15 21.15 -23.26 -4.86
CA ASN A 15 21.00 -22.68 -3.53
C ASN A 15 20.09 -21.44 -3.54
N GLN A 16 20.21 -20.58 -4.56
CA GLN A 16 19.34 -19.40 -4.70
C GLN A 16 17.90 -19.77 -5.04
N LEU A 17 17.71 -20.74 -5.94
CA LEU A 17 16.39 -21.25 -6.29
C LEU A 17 15.67 -21.87 -5.08
N GLY A 18 16.38 -22.54 -4.19
CA GLY A 18 15.81 -23.06 -2.94
C GLY A 18 15.36 -21.97 -1.94
N LYS A 19 15.86 -20.74 -2.09
CA LYS A 19 15.49 -19.59 -1.24
C LYS A 19 14.39 -18.71 -1.85
N CYS A 20 14.12 -18.86 -3.15
CA CYS A 20 13.16 -18.04 -3.89
C CYS A 20 11.93 -18.87 -4.25
N ARG A 21 10.75 -18.35 -3.93
CA ARG A 21 9.50 -18.88 -4.45
C ARG A 21 9.04 -18.00 -5.62
N PHE A 22 8.86 -18.61 -6.78
CA PHE A 22 8.24 -17.96 -7.93
C PHE A 22 6.73 -18.23 -7.89
N MET A 23 5.93 -17.18 -7.90
CA MET A 23 4.48 -17.31 -7.97
C MET A 23 4.04 -17.57 -9.41
N ASN A 24 3.16 -18.55 -9.60
CA ASN A 24 2.51 -18.75 -10.88
C ASN A 24 1.46 -17.65 -11.14
N PRO A 25 1.19 -17.29 -12.41
CA PRO A 25 0.16 -16.29 -12.75
C PRO A 25 -1.23 -16.61 -12.17
N SER A 26 -1.57 -17.89 -11.98
CA SER A 26 -2.82 -18.32 -11.35
C SER A 26 -2.93 -17.94 -9.88
N GLU A 27 -1.81 -17.81 -9.17
CA GLU A 27 -1.79 -17.44 -7.74
C GLU A 27 -2.19 -15.97 -7.53
N PHE A 28 -1.98 -15.09 -8.52
CA PHE A 28 -2.40 -13.68 -8.44
C PHE A 28 -3.93 -13.51 -8.38
N LYS A 29 -4.68 -14.41 -9.03
CA LYS A 29 -6.15 -14.42 -8.97
C LYS A 29 -6.67 -14.65 -7.56
N ASN A 30 -5.97 -15.47 -6.78
CA ASN A 30 -6.32 -15.74 -5.39
C ASN A 30 -6.15 -14.50 -4.51
N GLY A 31 -5.11 -13.68 -4.75
CA GLY A 31 -4.90 -12.42 -4.06
C GLY A 31 -6.03 -11.42 -4.27
N ILE A 32 -6.50 -11.25 -5.51
CA ILE A 32 -7.64 -10.38 -5.83
C ILE A 32 -8.91 -10.89 -5.13
N ASN A 33 -9.16 -12.19 -5.16
CA ASN A 33 -10.34 -12.78 -4.52
C ASN A 33 -10.33 -12.58 -3.00
N ALA A 34 -9.16 -12.64 -2.35
CA ALA A 34 -9.02 -12.38 -0.92
C ALA A 34 -9.35 -10.93 -0.52
N LEU A 35 -9.23 -9.99 -1.46
CA LEU A 35 -9.49 -8.56 -1.25
C LEU A 35 -10.90 -8.14 -1.68
N LYS A 36 -11.64 -8.99 -2.40
CA LYS A 36 -13.03 -8.69 -2.79
C LYS A 36 -13.91 -8.51 -1.55
N GLY A 37 -14.72 -7.46 -1.58
CA GLY A 37 -15.62 -7.11 -0.47
C GLY A 37 -14.92 -6.48 0.74
N LYS A 38 -13.60 -6.30 0.70
CA LYS A 38 -12.85 -5.57 1.73
C LYS A 38 -12.90 -4.06 1.47
N ASN A 39 -12.97 -3.30 2.55
CA ASN A 39 -12.84 -1.85 2.51
C ASN A 39 -11.36 -1.48 2.51
N ILE A 40 -10.85 -1.08 1.35
CA ILE A 40 -9.43 -0.77 1.14
C ILE A 40 -9.26 0.75 1.12
N VAL A 41 -8.42 1.25 2.00
CA VAL A 41 -8.13 2.68 2.11
C VAL A 41 -6.66 2.93 1.81
N ILE A 42 -6.38 3.75 0.80
CA ILE A 42 -5.04 4.23 0.49
C ILE A 42 -4.82 5.57 1.16
N VAL A 43 -3.73 5.69 1.91
CA VAL A 43 -3.31 6.94 2.54
C VAL A 43 -2.27 7.62 1.67
N GLY A 44 -2.64 8.78 1.11
CA GLY A 44 -1.83 9.51 0.14
C GLY A 44 -2.17 9.19 -1.31
N CYS A 45 -2.29 10.23 -2.14
CA CYS A 45 -2.60 10.12 -3.57
C CYS A 45 -1.59 10.90 -4.41
N GLY A 46 -0.31 10.54 -4.25
CA GLY A 46 0.77 10.93 -5.17
C GLY A 46 0.74 10.06 -6.44
N ALA A 47 1.80 10.10 -7.24
CA ALA A 47 1.85 9.33 -8.49
C ALA A 47 1.66 7.81 -8.26
N GLN A 48 2.36 7.23 -7.29
CA GLN A 48 2.20 5.81 -6.98
C GLN A 48 0.83 5.50 -6.36
N GLY A 49 0.38 6.34 -5.41
CA GLY A 49 -0.92 6.17 -4.77
C GLY A 49 -2.06 6.16 -5.77
N LEU A 50 -2.06 7.09 -6.72
CA LEU A 50 -3.06 7.14 -7.77
C LEU A 50 -3.02 5.90 -8.67
N ASN A 51 -1.85 5.56 -9.22
CA ASN A 51 -1.74 4.45 -10.17
C ASN A 51 -2.06 3.10 -9.53
N GLN A 52 -1.65 2.86 -8.29
CA GLN A 52 -2.02 1.65 -7.56
C GLN A 52 -3.53 1.58 -7.34
N GLY A 53 -4.17 2.68 -6.93
CA GLY A 53 -5.61 2.73 -6.76
C GLY A 53 -6.37 2.47 -8.05
N LEU A 54 -5.91 3.03 -9.18
CA LEU A 54 -6.50 2.78 -10.51
C LEU A 54 -6.39 1.29 -10.88
N ASN A 55 -5.21 0.70 -10.77
CA ASN A 55 -4.99 -0.72 -11.08
C ASN A 55 -5.84 -1.65 -10.20
N MET A 56 -5.96 -1.33 -8.91
CA MET A 56 -6.79 -2.10 -7.99
C MET A 56 -8.28 -1.97 -8.33
N ARG A 57 -8.74 -0.77 -8.68
CA ARG A 57 -10.11 -0.54 -9.13
C ARG A 57 -10.41 -1.29 -10.44
N ASP A 58 -9.50 -1.25 -11.40
CA ASP A 58 -9.62 -1.98 -12.67
C ASP A 58 -9.62 -3.50 -12.47
N SER A 59 -9.05 -3.97 -11.37
CA SER A 59 -9.14 -5.36 -10.90
C SER A 59 -10.45 -5.68 -10.16
N GLY A 60 -11.37 -4.73 -10.06
CA GLY A 60 -12.69 -4.90 -9.45
C GLY A 60 -12.71 -4.73 -7.92
N LEU A 61 -11.71 -4.05 -7.35
CA LEU A 61 -11.64 -3.76 -5.92
C LEU A 61 -12.22 -2.37 -5.61
N SER A 62 -12.83 -2.22 -4.43
CA SER A 62 -13.34 -0.93 -3.95
C SER A 62 -12.25 -0.18 -3.20
N ILE A 63 -11.83 0.96 -3.73
CA ILE A 63 -10.74 1.77 -3.19
C ILE A 63 -11.25 3.13 -2.76
N LYS A 64 -10.80 3.56 -1.57
CA LYS A 64 -11.03 4.90 -1.03
C LYS A 64 -9.70 5.56 -0.66
N TYR A 65 -9.69 6.87 -0.57
CA TYR A 65 -8.50 7.61 -0.17
C TYR A 65 -8.70 8.34 1.14
N ALA A 66 -7.73 8.18 2.04
CA ALA A 66 -7.62 8.99 3.24
C ALA A 66 -6.53 10.06 3.07
N LEU A 67 -6.89 11.30 3.25
CA LEU A 67 -6.00 12.45 3.13
C LEU A 67 -6.02 13.28 4.40
N ARG A 68 -4.99 14.09 4.61
CA ARG A 68 -4.99 15.08 5.71
C ARG A 68 -6.05 16.14 5.43
N LYS A 69 -6.77 16.61 6.45
CA LYS A 69 -7.81 17.65 6.34
C LYS A 69 -7.34 18.89 5.57
N GLY A 70 -6.12 19.37 5.84
CA GLY A 70 -5.54 20.48 5.10
C GLY A 70 -5.34 20.21 3.62
N ALA A 71 -5.06 18.96 3.21
CA ALA A 71 -4.94 18.62 1.80
C ALA A 71 -6.31 18.62 1.08
N ILE A 72 -7.36 18.30 1.80
CA ILE A 72 -8.75 18.32 1.28
C ILE A 72 -9.24 19.78 1.19
N SER A 73 -9.12 20.57 2.26
CA SER A 73 -9.60 21.96 2.31
C SER A 73 -8.88 22.88 1.32
N GLU A 74 -7.58 22.69 1.15
CA GLU A 74 -6.76 23.45 0.21
C GLU A 74 -6.78 22.88 -1.21
N LYS A 75 -7.52 21.81 -1.45
CA LYS A 75 -7.58 21.09 -2.74
C LYS A 75 -6.20 20.80 -3.32
N ARG A 76 -5.27 20.32 -2.47
CA ARG A 76 -3.91 19.98 -2.92
C ARG A 76 -3.93 18.92 -4.00
N GLN A 77 -2.82 18.76 -4.72
CA GLN A 77 -2.71 17.84 -5.85
C GLN A 77 -3.18 16.41 -5.51
N SER A 78 -2.90 15.91 -4.30
CA SER A 78 -3.38 14.59 -3.86
C SER A 78 -4.91 14.48 -3.82
N TYR A 79 -5.60 15.54 -3.40
CA TYR A 79 -7.07 15.60 -3.44
C TYR A 79 -7.58 15.66 -4.89
N VAL A 80 -6.97 16.52 -5.72
CA VAL A 80 -7.33 16.63 -7.14
C VAL A 80 -7.13 15.30 -7.86
N ASN A 81 -6.02 14.62 -7.62
CA ASN A 81 -5.74 13.31 -8.22
C ASN A 81 -6.83 12.27 -7.90
N ALA A 82 -7.23 12.17 -6.64
CA ALA A 82 -8.24 11.21 -6.23
C ALA A 82 -9.65 11.58 -6.72
N SER A 83 -10.07 12.85 -6.53
CA SER A 83 -11.42 13.32 -6.86
C SER A 83 -11.68 13.35 -8.37
N SER A 84 -10.71 13.78 -9.19
CA SER A 84 -10.82 13.78 -10.66
C SER A 84 -11.00 12.37 -11.22
N ASN A 85 -10.46 11.37 -10.54
CA ASN A 85 -10.61 9.97 -10.91
C ASN A 85 -11.80 9.29 -10.24
N LYS A 86 -12.72 10.07 -9.65
CA LYS A 86 -13.98 9.61 -9.05
C LYS A 86 -13.80 8.61 -7.90
N PHE A 87 -12.74 8.74 -7.13
CA PHE A 87 -12.57 7.99 -5.90
C PHE A 87 -13.26 8.70 -4.73
N ASP A 88 -13.76 7.91 -3.78
CA ASP A 88 -14.19 8.44 -2.48
C ASP A 88 -12.97 8.96 -1.73
N VAL A 89 -13.06 10.22 -1.27
CA VAL A 89 -11.99 10.88 -0.53
C VAL A 89 -12.53 11.44 0.77
N GLY A 90 -11.87 11.13 1.87
CA GLY A 90 -12.18 11.69 3.18
C GLY A 90 -10.94 11.91 4.02
N SER A 91 -11.14 12.40 5.22
CA SER A 91 -10.05 12.57 6.18
C SER A 91 -9.58 11.22 6.73
N ILE A 92 -8.39 11.21 7.33
CA ILE A 92 -7.84 10.00 8.00
C ILE A 92 -8.84 9.51 9.06
N GLU A 93 -9.39 10.42 9.84
CA GLU A 93 -10.31 10.12 10.94
C GLU A 93 -11.65 9.52 10.45
N GLU A 94 -12.08 9.90 9.25
CA GLU A 94 -13.33 9.38 8.66
C GLU A 94 -13.14 8.02 8.00
N MET A 95 -12.02 7.82 7.31
CA MET A 95 -11.85 6.65 6.44
C MET A 95 -11.22 5.45 7.15
N ILE A 96 -10.25 5.68 8.05
CA ILE A 96 -9.46 4.60 8.66
C ILE A 96 -10.28 3.68 9.56
N PRO A 97 -11.22 4.15 10.41
CA PRO A 97 -11.93 3.26 11.33
C PRO A 97 -12.72 2.12 10.66
N SER A 98 -13.13 2.33 9.42
CA SER A 98 -13.89 1.32 8.65
C SER A 98 -13.00 0.40 7.80
N ALA A 99 -11.72 0.71 7.63
CA ALA A 99 -10.82 0.00 6.73
C ALA A 99 -10.49 -1.43 7.20
N ASP A 100 -10.51 -2.37 6.28
CA ASP A 100 -9.98 -3.73 6.46
C ASP A 100 -8.50 -3.78 6.09
N LEU A 101 -8.11 -3.01 5.06
CA LEU A 101 -6.74 -2.86 4.61
C LEU A 101 -6.43 -1.37 4.45
N VAL A 102 -5.38 -0.93 5.11
CA VAL A 102 -4.83 0.42 4.98
C VAL A 102 -3.49 0.32 4.26
N ILE A 103 -3.34 1.04 3.14
CA ILE A 103 -2.10 1.06 2.35
C ILE A 103 -1.48 2.44 2.48
N ASN A 104 -0.33 2.53 3.14
CA ASN A 104 0.40 3.80 3.29
C ASN A 104 1.31 4.04 2.08
N LEU A 105 0.94 5.02 1.25
CA LEU A 105 1.68 5.48 0.07
C LEU A 105 2.11 6.95 0.19
N THR A 106 2.29 7.41 1.41
CA THR A 106 2.87 8.73 1.68
C THR A 106 4.40 8.70 1.53
N PRO A 107 5.06 9.85 1.31
CA PRO A 107 6.52 9.92 1.29
C PRO A 107 7.13 9.47 2.63
N ASP A 108 8.26 8.77 2.59
CA ASP A 108 8.95 8.16 3.75
C ASP A 108 9.15 9.12 4.91
N LYS A 109 9.54 10.37 4.62
CA LYS A 109 9.72 11.43 5.62
C LYS A 109 8.47 11.73 6.46
N ASN A 110 7.30 11.35 5.98
CA ASN A 110 6.03 11.57 6.65
C ASN A 110 5.52 10.33 7.39
N HIS A 111 6.14 9.18 7.21
CA HIS A 111 5.61 7.90 7.71
C HIS A 111 5.39 7.93 9.23
N THR A 112 6.35 8.37 10.02
CA THR A 112 6.21 8.42 11.49
C THR A 112 4.95 9.17 11.92
N SER A 113 4.73 10.37 11.37
CA SER A 113 3.57 11.19 11.72
C SER A 113 2.26 10.60 11.21
N VAL A 114 2.29 9.99 10.01
CA VAL A 114 1.10 9.38 9.39
C VAL A 114 0.72 8.11 10.14
N ILE A 115 1.67 7.25 10.47
CA ILE A 115 1.43 6.02 11.20
C ILE A 115 0.92 6.32 12.62
N GLY A 116 1.51 7.28 13.32
CA GLY A 116 1.02 7.74 14.61
C GLY A 116 -0.44 8.23 14.59
N ALA A 117 -0.89 8.77 13.48
CA ALA A 117 -2.29 9.18 13.28
C ALA A 117 -3.20 8.00 12.87
N ILE A 118 -2.71 7.02 12.12
CA ILE A 118 -3.49 5.93 11.56
C ILE A 118 -3.72 4.80 12.57
N VAL A 119 -2.64 4.31 13.20
CA VAL A 119 -2.68 3.10 14.03
C VAL A 119 -3.72 3.17 15.14
N PRO A 120 -3.87 4.28 15.89
CA PRO A 120 -4.89 4.38 16.93
C PRO A 120 -6.34 4.32 16.41
N LEU A 121 -6.54 4.62 15.12
CA LEU A 121 -7.86 4.63 14.48
C LEU A 121 -8.20 3.29 13.80
N MET A 122 -7.23 2.42 13.59
CA MET A 122 -7.44 1.15 12.91
C MET A 122 -8.28 0.21 13.77
N LYS A 123 -9.26 -0.42 13.15
CA LYS A 123 -10.07 -1.44 13.83
C LYS A 123 -9.26 -2.72 14.07
N LYS A 124 -9.68 -3.50 15.07
CA LYS A 124 -9.10 -4.82 15.36
C LYS A 124 -9.15 -5.71 14.10
N ASN A 125 -8.08 -6.45 13.85
CA ASN A 125 -7.92 -7.37 12.71
C ASN A 125 -7.85 -6.68 11.32
N SER A 126 -7.65 -5.36 11.26
CA SER A 126 -7.29 -4.71 10.01
C SER A 126 -5.79 -4.86 9.72
N THR A 127 -5.43 -4.71 8.46
CA THR A 127 -4.04 -4.85 7.99
C THR A 127 -3.48 -3.49 7.60
N LEU A 128 -2.26 -3.19 8.04
CA LEU A 128 -1.49 -2.05 7.56
C LEU A 128 -0.42 -2.52 6.58
N SER A 129 -0.41 -1.95 5.38
CA SER A 129 0.55 -2.25 4.32
C SER A 129 1.43 -1.04 4.01
N TYR A 130 2.71 -1.31 3.79
CA TYR A 130 3.69 -0.34 3.33
C TYR A 130 4.24 -0.77 1.98
N SER A 131 4.39 0.16 1.07
CA SER A 131 5.09 -0.11 -0.20
C SER A 131 6.61 -0.04 -0.08
N HIS A 132 7.13 0.53 1.01
CA HIS A 132 8.55 0.66 1.28
C HIS A 132 8.84 0.35 2.74
N GLY A 133 9.74 -0.60 2.98
CA GLY A 133 10.08 -1.09 4.32
C GLY A 133 11.06 -0.20 5.12
N PHE A 134 11.43 0.98 4.61
CA PHE A 134 12.45 1.84 5.23
C PHE A 134 12.18 2.12 6.71
N ASN A 135 10.96 2.48 7.05
CA ASN A 135 10.61 2.80 8.45
C ASN A 135 10.52 1.58 9.37
N THR A 136 10.23 0.41 8.84
CA THR A 136 10.22 -0.84 9.63
C THR A 136 11.63 -1.33 9.94
N VAL A 137 12.61 -0.95 9.12
CA VAL A 137 14.02 -1.32 9.29
C VAL A 137 14.80 -0.27 10.07
N SER A 138 14.55 1.02 9.80
CA SER A 138 15.33 2.13 10.39
C SER A 138 14.74 2.65 11.70
N TYR A 139 13.48 2.44 11.96
CA TYR A 139 12.78 2.84 13.17
C TYR A 139 12.19 1.61 13.86
N THR A 140 13.02 0.94 14.64
CA THR A 140 12.68 -0.29 15.37
C THR A 140 11.61 -0.13 16.47
N HIS A 141 10.98 1.02 16.59
CA HIS A 141 9.97 1.30 17.61
C HIS A 141 8.52 1.07 17.13
N LEU A 142 8.31 0.62 15.90
CA LEU A 142 7.01 0.12 15.49
C LEU A 142 6.84 -1.32 16.00
N THR A 143 6.74 -1.47 17.29
CA THR A 143 6.09 -2.66 17.88
C THR A 143 4.60 -2.55 17.55
N LEU A 144 4.20 -3.36 16.60
CA LEU A 144 2.79 -3.61 16.28
C LEU A 144 2.14 -4.41 17.41
#